data_8fc102fd6abaf2b71e528606e99cae64
#
_entry.id   8fc102fd6abaf2b71e528606e99cae64
#
_cell.length_a   1.000
_cell.length_b   1.000
_cell.length_c   1.000
_cell.angle_alpha   90.00
_cell.angle_beta   90.00
_cell.angle_gamma   90.00
#
_symmetry.space_group_name_H-M   'P 1'
#
loop_
_entity.id
_entity.type
_entity.pdbx_description
1 polymer ?
#
loop_
_entity_poly.entity_id
_entity_poly.type
_entity_poly.pdbx_seq_one_letter_code
_entity_poly.pdbx_strand_id
1 'polypeptide(L)'
;MKGLIAKKVGMTQVFDENGNLTPVTVIRVEPNTVVATKTKETCGYDAVVLGVDDMKANKANKAYAGIFPENVSPKRTLKEFRDFEGEVKVGDSVGLELFNETRFLDVTATSKGKGFQGVMKR
;
A
#
# COMPACT_ATOMS: atom_id res chain seq x y z
N MET A 1 -4.16 13.23 -2.09
CA MET A 1 -4.32 11.87 -2.68
C MET A 1 -4.49 10.85 -1.56
N LYS A 2 -5.50 9.96 -1.64
CA LYS A 2 -5.68 8.84 -0.69
C LYS A 2 -5.02 7.59 -1.27
N GLY A 3 -4.32 6.80 -0.46
CA GLY A 3 -3.65 5.58 -0.93
C GLY A 3 -3.31 4.62 0.20
N LEU A 4 -3.37 3.32 -0.07
CA LEU A 4 -3.00 2.25 0.86
C LEU A 4 -2.20 1.16 0.16
N ILE A 5 -1.38 0.47 0.93
CA ILE A 5 -0.69 -0.73 0.50
C ILE A 5 -1.60 -1.94 0.76
N ALA A 6 -1.79 -2.77 -0.24
CA ALA A 6 -2.66 -3.92 -0.17
C ALA A 6 -2.02 -5.16 -0.82
N LYS A 7 -2.55 -6.34 -0.49
CA LYS A 7 -2.10 -7.61 -1.04
C LYS A 7 -3.22 -8.29 -1.82
N LYS A 8 -2.95 -8.63 -3.08
CA LYS A 8 -3.87 -9.45 -3.87
C LYS A 8 -3.91 -10.86 -3.30
N VAL A 9 -5.08 -11.32 -2.89
CA VAL A 9 -5.30 -12.69 -2.41
C VAL A 9 -5.61 -13.64 -3.56
N GLY A 10 -6.52 -13.22 -4.45
CA GLY A 10 -6.93 -14.03 -5.59
C GLY A 10 -8.09 -13.39 -6.35
N MET A 11 -8.71 -14.20 -7.18
CA MET A 11 -9.92 -13.81 -7.92
C MET A 11 -11.03 -14.82 -7.64
N THR A 12 -12.25 -14.34 -7.60
CA THR A 12 -13.47 -15.13 -7.44
C THR A 12 -14.61 -14.50 -8.20
N GLN A 13 -15.79 -15.05 -8.05
CA GLN A 13 -17.02 -14.55 -8.66
C GLN A 13 -18.06 -14.35 -7.57
N VAL A 14 -18.83 -13.30 -7.70
CA VAL A 14 -19.90 -12.95 -6.76
C VAL A 14 -21.16 -12.67 -7.56
N PHE A 15 -22.31 -13.15 -7.06
CA PHE A 15 -23.61 -12.81 -7.64
C PHE A 15 -24.05 -11.44 -7.12
N ASP A 16 -24.48 -10.57 -8.02
CA ASP A 16 -25.12 -9.31 -7.65
C ASP A 16 -26.58 -9.54 -7.22
N GLU A 17 -27.25 -8.49 -6.79
CA GLU A 17 -28.66 -8.54 -6.36
C GLU A 17 -29.62 -8.98 -7.47
N ASN A 18 -29.22 -8.85 -8.72
CA ASN A 18 -30.00 -9.24 -9.91
C ASN A 18 -29.70 -10.69 -10.37
N GLY A 19 -28.83 -11.41 -9.65
CA GLY A 19 -28.40 -12.75 -10.01
C GLY A 19 -27.35 -12.84 -11.10
N ASN A 20 -26.73 -11.73 -11.52
CA ASN A 20 -25.65 -11.74 -12.50
C ASN A 20 -24.33 -12.12 -11.84
N LEU A 21 -23.55 -12.92 -12.54
CA LEU A 21 -22.24 -13.35 -12.09
C LEU A 21 -21.17 -12.28 -12.41
N THR A 22 -20.61 -11.67 -11.38
CA THR A 22 -19.59 -10.62 -11.52
C THR A 22 -18.23 -11.14 -11.07
N PRO A 23 -17.19 -11.12 -11.94
CA PRO A 23 -15.84 -11.48 -11.54
C PRO A 23 -15.25 -10.39 -10.63
N VAL A 24 -14.65 -10.81 -9.52
CA VAL A 24 -14.05 -9.90 -8.54
C VAL A 24 -12.63 -10.31 -8.19
N THR A 25 -11.79 -9.33 -7.87
CA THR A 25 -10.46 -9.55 -7.30
C THR A 25 -10.53 -9.27 -5.80
N VAL A 26 -10.10 -10.25 -5.00
CA VAL A 26 -10.03 -10.12 -3.54
C VAL A 26 -8.69 -9.50 -3.16
N ILE A 27 -8.76 -8.36 -2.50
CA ILE A 27 -7.60 -7.60 -2.00
C ILE A 27 -7.68 -7.56 -0.47
N ARG A 28 -6.60 -7.97 0.20
CA ARG A 28 -6.47 -7.85 1.65
C ARG A 28 -5.72 -6.57 1.97
N VAL A 29 -6.31 -5.73 2.78
CA VAL A 29 -5.69 -4.53 3.33
C VAL A 29 -5.46 -4.76 4.81
N GLU A 30 -4.21 -4.81 5.21
CA GLU A 30 -3.81 -4.76 6.62
C GLU A 30 -3.66 -3.30 7.06
N PRO A 31 -3.81 -2.98 8.34
CA PRO A 31 -3.57 -1.63 8.81
C PRO A 31 -2.19 -1.13 8.37
N ASN A 32 -2.15 -0.02 7.65
CA ASN A 32 -0.92 0.59 7.16
C ASN A 32 -0.37 1.54 8.23
N THR A 33 0.84 1.31 8.71
CA THR A 33 1.47 2.15 9.72
C THR A 33 2.20 3.30 9.06
N VAL A 34 2.02 4.51 9.57
CA VAL A 34 2.76 5.70 9.14
C VAL A 34 4.18 5.62 9.70
N VAL A 35 5.15 5.46 8.81
CA VAL A 35 6.57 5.33 9.17
C VAL A 35 7.25 6.70 9.23
N ALA A 36 6.96 7.56 8.27
CA ALA A 36 7.51 8.91 8.21
C ALA A 36 6.56 9.86 7.49
N THR A 37 6.66 11.13 7.84
CA THR A 37 6.02 12.24 7.12
C THR A 37 7.10 13.13 6.53
N LYS A 38 6.90 13.56 5.29
CA LYS A 38 7.78 14.49 4.58
C LYS A 38 7.05 15.79 4.36
N THR A 39 7.73 16.89 4.59
CA THR A 39 7.19 18.23 4.39
C THR A 39 8.03 19.00 3.38
N LYS A 40 7.43 20.05 2.80
CA LYS A 40 8.14 20.92 1.84
C LYS A 40 9.41 21.52 2.40
N GLU A 41 9.44 21.81 3.71
CA GLU A 41 10.59 22.42 4.37
C GLU A 41 11.77 21.45 4.45
N THR A 42 11.51 20.17 4.72
CA THR A 42 12.54 19.15 4.95
C THR A 42 12.96 18.43 3.67
N CYS A 43 12.01 18.13 2.79
CA CYS A 43 12.22 17.27 1.61
C CYS A 43 11.86 17.95 0.28
N GLY A 44 11.33 19.19 0.31
CA GLY A 44 10.89 19.89 -0.90
C GLY A 44 9.49 19.52 -1.41
N TYR A 45 8.82 18.55 -0.81
CA TYR A 45 7.47 18.12 -1.14
C TYR A 45 6.78 17.45 0.05
N ASP A 46 5.45 17.42 0.02
CA ASP A 46 4.65 16.78 1.06
C ASP A 46 4.35 15.33 0.68
N ALA A 47 4.64 14.39 1.59
CA ALA A 47 4.36 12.98 1.41
C ALA A 47 4.26 12.22 2.74
N VAL A 48 3.60 11.08 2.70
CA VAL A 48 3.50 10.14 3.82
C VAL A 48 4.08 8.79 3.39
N VAL A 49 4.94 8.22 4.21
CA VAL A 49 5.49 6.89 4.00
C VAL A 49 4.69 5.90 4.83
N LEU A 50 3.99 5.00 4.16
CA LEU A 50 3.24 3.92 4.78
C LEU A 50 4.02 2.60 4.74
N GLY A 51 3.86 1.80 5.78
CA GLY A 51 4.48 0.49 5.90
C GLY A 51 3.51 -0.61 6.29
N VAL A 52 3.69 -1.81 5.72
CA VAL A 52 2.92 -3.01 6.05
C VAL A 52 3.83 -4.23 6.16
N ASP A 53 3.30 -5.31 6.72
CA ASP A 53 4.01 -6.57 6.99
C ASP A 53 5.21 -6.39 7.94
N ASP A 54 5.07 -6.81 9.18
CA ASP A 54 6.16 -6.75 10.15
C ASP A 54 7.33 -7.65 9.75
N MET A 55 8.53 -7.09 9.86
CA MET A 55 9.77 -7.83 9.62
C MET A 55 10.39 -8.26 10.95
N LYS A 56 10.85 -9.51 11.01
CA LYS A 56 11.60 -9.98 12.17
C LYS A 56 12.89 -9.13 12.34
N ALA A 57 13.19 -8.70 13.54
CA ALA A 57 14.33 -7.84 13.85
C ALA A 57 15.68 -8.38 13.33
N ASN A 58 15.87 -9.69 13.37
CA ASN A 58 17.08 -10.34 12.87
C ASN A 58 17.25 -10.30 11.34
N LYS A 59 16.19 -9.92 10.59
CA LYS A 59 16.24 -9.75 9.12
C LYS A 59 16.44 -8.30 8.70
N ALA A 60 16.24 -7.34 9.59
CA ALA A 60 16.49 -5.94 9.36
C ALA A 60 17.96 -5.62 9.66
N ASN A 61 18.70 -5.14 8.66
CA ASN A 61 20.04 -4.62 8.89
C ASN A 61 19.97 -3.26 9.62
N LYS A 62 21.07 -2.81 10.23
CA LYS A 62 21.11 -1.56 11.01
C LYS A 62 20.69 -0.33 10.19
N ALA A 63 21.10 -0.27 8.92
CA ALA A 63 20.74 0.85 8.03
C ALA A 63 19.23 0.89 7.76
N TYR A 64 18.60 -0.26 7.49
CA TYR A 64 17.17 -0.34 7.27
C TYR A 64 16.38 -0.09 8.57
N ALA A 65 16.82 -0.65 9.68
CA ALA A 65 16.17 -0.43 10.98
C ALA A 65 16.18 1.06 11.38
N GLY A 66 17.23 1.80 11.02
CA GLY A 66 17.35 3.24 11.30
C GLY A 66 16.34 4.14 10.55
N ILE A 67 15.62 3.61 9.55
CA ILE A 67 14.55 4.36 8.86
C ILE A 67 13.30 4.46 9.74
N PHE A 68 13.11 3.50 10.65
CA PHE A 68 11.91 3.41 11.47
C PHE A 68 12.11 4.15 12.79
N PRO A 69 11.12 4.94 13.23
CA PRO A 69 11.13 5.52 14.56
C PRO A 69 11.05 4.43 15.64
N GLU A 70 11.49 4.72 16.84
CA GLU A 70 11.56 3.75 17.96
C GLU A 70 10.22 3.06 18.27
N ASN A 71 9.11 3.72 17.95
CA ASN A 71 7.75 3.23 18.22
C ASN A 71 7.20 2.33 17.11
N VAL A 72 7.92 2.15 16.00
CA VAL A 72 7.43 1.40 14.82
C VAL A 72 8.36 0.25 14.52
N SER A 73 7.84 -0.96 14.55
CA SER A 73 8.58 -2.14 14.12
C SER A 73 8.99 -2.05 12.65
N PRO A 74 10.15 -2.59 12.26
CA PRO A 74 10.55 -2.63 10.85
C PRO A 74 9.49 -3.31 9.99
N LYS A 75 9.05 -2.64 8.94
CA LYS A 75 8.06 -3.15 7.98
C LYS A 75 8.75 -3.72 6.75
N ARG A 76 8.15 -4.72 6.15
CA ARG A 76 8.70 -5.38 4.96
C ARG A 76 8.48 -4.58 3.69
N THR A 77 7.35 -3.92 3.57
CA THR A 77 6.96 -3.17 2.39
C THR A 77 6.70 -1.73 2.78
N LEU A 78 7.40 -0.81 2.14
CA LEU A 78 7.23 0.63 2.29
C LEU A 78 6.78 1.23 0.96
N LYS A 79 5.88 2.20 1.03
CA LYS A 79 5.47 3.00 -0.12
C LYS A 79 5.21 4.44 0.30
N GLU A 80 5.69 5.37 -0.51
CA GLU A 80 5.46 6.79 -0.34
C GLU A 80 4.23 7.22 -1.14
N PHE A 81 3.37 8.00 -0.51
CA PHE A 81 2.21 8.63 -1.11
C PHE A 81 2.36 10.14 -1.01
N ARG A 82 2.49 10.81 -2.15
CA ARG A 82 2.59 12.27 -2.25
C ARG A 82 1.21 12.90 -2.14
N ASP A 83 1.20 14.14 -1.66
CA ASP A 83 -0.03 14.93 -1.48
C ASP A 83 -1.13 14.12 -0.77
N PHE A 84 -0.75 13.47 0.33
CA PHE A 84 -1.66 12.64 1.12
C PHE A 84 -2.72 13.51 1.78
N GLU A 85 -4.00 13.16 1.61
CA GLU A 85 -5.12 13.86 2.22
C GLU A 85 -5.37 13.32 3.63
N GLY A 86 -5.29 14.19 4.61
CA GLY A 86 -5.47 13.90 6.02
C GLY A 86 -4.22 14.18 6.85
N GLU A 87 -4.44 14.67 8.05
CA GLU A 87 -3.38 14.85 9.04
C GLU A 87 -3.11 13.50 9.71
N VAL A 88 -1.95 12.93 9.41
CA VAL A 88 -1.48 11.69 10.02
C VAL A 88 -0.15 11.93 10.73
N LYS A 89 0.03 11.29 11.86
CA LYS A 89 1.26 11.36 12.64
C LYS A 89 2.06 10.07 12.47
N VAL A 90 3.36 10.17 12.67
CA VAL A 90 4.24 8.99 12.68
C VAL A 90 3.81 8.04 13.78
N GLY A 91 3.61 6.77 13.42
CA GLY A 91 3.09 5.72 14.30
C GLY A 91 1.58 5.47 14.17
N ASP A 92 0.83 6.35 13.55
CA ASP A 92 -0.61 6.15 13.31
C ASP A 92 -0.85 4.96 12.37
N SER A 93 -2.03 4.37 12.50
CA SER A 93 -2.50 3.27 11.66
C SER A 93 -3.64 3.74 10.75
N VAL A 94 -3.48 3.54 9.46
CA VAL A 94 -4.45 3.93 8.43
C VAL A 94 -5.06 2.66 7.82
N GLY A 95 -6.37 2.55 7.85
CA GLY A 95 -7.12 1.38 7.38
C GLY A 95 -8.05 1.68 6.20
N LEU A 96 -8.96 0.72 5.96
CA LEU A 96 -9.97 0.80 4.89
C LEU A 96 -10.94 1.97 5.04
N GLU A 97 -11.08 2.53 6.25
CA GLU A 97 -11.97 3.66 6.55
C GLU A 97 -11.70 4.86 5.64
N LEU A 98 -10.45 5.00 5.18
CA LEU A 98 -10.04 6.05 4.24
C LEU A 98 -10.85 6.04 2.93
N PHE A 99 -11.41 4.88 2.55
CA PHE A 99 -12.11 4.65 1.29
C PHE A 99 -13.62 4.40 1.43
N ASN A 100 -14.20 4.56 2.61
CA ASN A 100 -15.62 4.27 2.86
C ASN A 100 -16.59 4.99 1.91
N GLU A 101 -16.23 6.21 1.47
CA GLU A 101 -17.05 7.01 0.55
C GLU A 101 -16.62 6.84 -0.93
N THR A 102 -15.63 5.99 -1.20
CA THR A 102 -15.04 5.88 -2.53
C THR A 102 -15.64 4.71 -3.29
N ARG A 103 -16.24 4.99 -4.44
CA ARG A 103 -16.84 3.97 -5.32
C ARG A 103 -15.82 3.30 -6.26
N PHE A 104 -14.82 4.02 -6.71
CA PHE A 104 -13.82 3.56 -7.66
C PHE A 104 -12.42 3.75 -7.09
N LEU A 105 -11.55 2.79 -7.33
CA LEU A 105 -10.16 2.80 -6.88
C LEU A 105 -9.23 2.48 -8.05
N ASP A 106 -8.13 3.23 -8.14
CA ASP A 106 -7.03 2.91 -9.03
C ASP A 106 -6.08 1.92 -8.34
N VAL A 107 -5.72 0.85 -9.04
CA VAL A 107 -4.83 -0.18 -8.49
C VAL A 107 -3.56 -0.26 -9.32
N THR A 108 -2.42 -0.05 -8.68
CA THR A 108 -1.09 -0.17 -9.29
C THR A 108 -0.36 -1.39 -8.72
N ALA A 109 0.12 -2.27 -9.58
CA ALA A 109 0.86 -3.46 -9.18
C ALA A 109 1.89 -3.88 -10.24
N THR A 110 2.86 -4.67 -9.81
CA THR A 110 3.81 -5.32 -10.73
C THR A 110 3.21 -6.63 -11.23
N SER A 111 2.99 -6.75 -12.52
CA SER A 111 2.47 -7.97 -13.13
C SER A 111 3.54 -9.07 -13.23
N LYS A 112 3.10 -10.31 -13.43
CA LYS A 112 4.02 -11.43 -13.69
C LYS A 112 4.82 -11.17 -14.96
N GLY A 113 6.13 -11.45 -14.92
CA GLY A 113 7.00 -11.39 -16.09
C GLY A 113 6.57 -12.41 -17.15
N LYS A 114 6.72 -12.01 -18.42
CA LYS A 114 6.43 -12.82 -19.61
C LYS A 114 7.70 -13.20 -20.39
N GLY A 115 8.88 -12.88 -19.86
CA GLY A 115 10.15 -13.03 -20.55
C GLY A 115 10.30 -12.07 -21.73
N PHE A 116 11.24 -12.35 -22.60
CA PHE A 116 11.37 -11.63 -23.86
C PHE A 116 10.27 -12.04 -24.82
N GLN A 117 9.46 -11.10 -25.26
CA GLN A 117 8.43 -11.33 -26.24
C GLN A 117 8.78 -10.63 -27.55
N GLY A 118 8.79 -11.39 -28.65
CA GLY A 118 8.90 -10.84 -29.99
C GLY A 118 7.70 -9.94 -30.32
N VAL A 119 7.87 -9.08 -31.32
CA VAL A 119 6.85 -8.10 -31.76
C VAL A 119 5.49 -8.74 -32.04
N MET A 120 5.50 -9.97 -32.59
CA MET A 120 4.26 -10.71 -32.94
C MET A 120 3.49 -11.25 -31.73
N LYS A 121 4.10 -11.32 -30.52
CA LYS A 121 3.44 -11.77 -29.29
C LYS A 121 2.96 -10.64 -28.39
N ARG A 122 3.33 -9.43 -28.68
CA ARG A 122 2.86 -8.22 -27.97
C ARG A 122 1.54 -7.69 -28.57
#